data_b63e7da52be0f7a1c3e402244e42658e
#
_entry.id   b63e7da52be0f7a1c3e402244e42658e
#
_cell.length_a   1.000
_cell.length_b   1.000
_cell.length_c   1.000
_cell.angle_alpha   90.00
_cell.angle_beta   90.00
_cell.angle_gamma   90.00
#
_symmetry.space_group_name_H-M   'P 1'
#
loop_
_entity.id
_entity.type
_entity.pdbx_description
1 polymer ?
#
loop_
_entity_poly.entity_id
_entity_poly.type
_entity_poly.pdbx_seq_one_letter_code
_entity_poly.pdbx_strand_id
1 'polypeptide(L)'
;MTQATYVLGGYQTDFAKAWSRNGEDLSDMVRDVVNGALAASGVPASDIESIHVGNAFGELQRQQAHLGSMVAQMVPELNGVAAMRHEGACASSSLGVLSAMAEIEAGRYDCVLVLGVEEFKNTTGHEASRNQNAASWQGHEDIECQFMWPAAFGAVAAEYDKRYGLDRKYLNRIAELNYGHAKNNPLAQTRSWQFNELSFTDDDEANPLIEPGT
;
A
#
# COMPACT_ATOMS: atom_id res chain seq x y z
N MET A 1 8.95 -22.27 -24.53
CA MET A 1 9.02 -20.79 -24.60
C MET A 1 8.09 -20.30 -23.50
N THR A 2 8.56 -19.46 -22.59
CA THR A 2 7.69 -18.84 -21.58
C THR A 2 6.71 -17.91 -22.29
N GLN A 3 5.43 -17.99 -21.95
CA GLN A 3 4.41 -17.09 -22.44
C GLN A 3 4.69 -15.67 -21.90
N ALA A 4 4.60 -14.65 -22.76
CA ALA A 4 4.79 -13.26 -22.32
C ALA A 4 3.56 -12.80 -21.54
N THR A 5 3.79 -12.11 -20.43
CA THR A 5 2.73 -11.51 -19.59
C THR A 5 2.61 -10.02 -19.89
N TYR A 6 1.39 -9.52 -20.00
CA TYR A 6 1.09 -8.12 -20.32
C TYR A 6 0.16 -7.51 -19.29
N VAL A 7 0.37 -6.24 -18.96
CA VAL A 7 -0.56 -5.45 -18.15
C VAL A 7 -1.58 -4.80 -19.10
N LEU A 8 -2.84 -5.18 -18.97
CA LEU A 8 -3.92 -4.72 -19.86
C LEU A 8 -4.53 -3.39 -19.41
N GLY A 9 -4.45 -3.07 -18.14
CA GLY A 9 -4.96 -1.83 -17.56
C GLY A 9 -4.79 -1.80 -16.06
N GLY A 10 -5.17 -0.70 -15.43
CA GLY A 10 -5.10 -0.54 -14.01
C GLY A 10 -5.96 0.62 -13.51
N TYR A 11 -6.28 0.58 -12.23
CA TYR A 11 -7.05 1.61 -11.53
C TYR A 11 -6.47 1.84 -10.14
N GLN A 12 -6.61 3.04 -9.64
CA GLN A 12 -6.21 3.44 -8.29
C GLN A 12 -7.31 4.30 -7.68
N THR A 13 -7.65 4.03 -6.42
CA THR A 13 -8.58 4.87 -5.66
C THR A 13 -7.95 6.21 -5.28
N ASP A 14 -8.75 7.21 -4.96
CA ASP A 14 -8.28 8.48 -4.39
C ASP A 14 -7.75 8.26 -2.97
N PHE A 15 -6.44 8.41 -2.76
CA PHE A 15 -5.82 8.21 -1.45
C PHE A 15 -6.15 9.29 -0.42
N ALA A 16 -6.73 10.41 -0.82
CA ALA A 16 -7.27 11.38 0.14
C ALA A 16 -8.62 10.93 0.74
N LYS A 17 -9.35 10.03 0.08
CA LYS A 17 -10.63 9.53 0.56
C LYS A 17 -10.46 8.76 1.88
N ALA A 18 -11.25 9.14 2.88
CA ALA A 18 -11.33 8.44 4.15
C ALA A 18 -12.65 7.62 4.17
N TRP A 19 -12.58 6.40 3.68
CA TRP A 19 -13.73 5.51 3.47
C TRP A 19 -14.61 5.39 4.72
N SER A 20 -14.03 5.04 5.87
CA SER A 20 -14.76 4.88 7.12
C SER A 20 -15.46 6.16 7.60
N ARG A 21 -14.91 7.35 7.32
CA ARG A 21 -15.56 8.63 7.66
C ARG A 21 -16.77 8.92 6.79
N ASN A 22 -16.83 8.31 5.61
CA ASN A 22 -17.97 8.41 4.69
C ASN A 22 -19.01 7.31 4.92
N GLY A 23 -18.84 6.46 5.92
CA GLY A 23 -19.71 5.31 6.18
C GLY A 23 -19.50 4.15 5.23
N GLU A 24 -18.38 4.13 4.52
CA GLU A 24 -17.93 3.07 3.63
C GLU A 24 -16.90 2.19 4.35
N ASP A 25 -16.69 0.97 3.86
CA ASP A 25 -15.75 0.02 4.46
C ASP A 25 -14.84 -0.66 3.43
N LEU A 26 -14.10 -1.66 3.88
CA LEU A 26 -13.17 -2.42 3.05
C LEU A 26 -13.87 -3.08 1.85
N SER A 27 -15.13 -3.49 1.99
CA SER A 27 -15.89 -4.11 0.90
C SER A 27 -16.22 -3.12 -0.22
N ASP A 28 -16.47 -1.86 0.14
CA ASP A 28 -16.69 -0.78 -0.83
C ASP A 28 -15.38 -0.45 -1.57
N MET A 29 -14.23 -0.47 -0.87
CA MET A 29 -12.92 -0.34 -1.51
C MET A 29 -12.68 -1.45 -2.53
N VAL A 30 -12.96 -2.70 -2.16
CA VAL A 30 -12.80 -3.85 -3.07
C VAL A 30 -13.69 -3.69 -4.29
N ARG A 31 -14.95 -3.32 -4.10
CA ARG A 31 -15.90 -3.10 -5.22
C ARG A 31 -15.43 -2.00 -6.15
N ASP A 32 -14.98 -0.87 -5.60
CA ASP A 32 -14.51 0.28 -6.37
C ASP A 32 -13.27 -0.08 -7.21
N VAL A 33 -12.26 -0.68 -6.60
CA VAL A 33 -11.00 -0.98 -7.28
C VAL A 33 -11.17 -2.05 -8.35
N VAL A 34 -11.98 -3.07 -8.13
CA VAL A 34 -12.23 -4.13 -9.12
C VAL A 34 -13.02 -3.58 -10.31
N ASN A 35 -14.12 -2.87 -10.07
CA ASN A 35 -14.90 -2.27 -11.15
C ASN A 35 -14.10 -1.23 -11.93
N GLY A 36 -13.29 -0.42 -11.24
CA GLY A 36 -12.39 0.54 -11.86
C GLY A 36 -11.34 -0.13 -12.76
N ALA A 37 -10.75 -1.23 -12.32
CA ALA A 37 -9.77 -1.99 -13.11
C ALA A 37 -10.40 -2.64 -14.34
N LEU A 38 -11.56 -3.27 -14.22
CA LEU A 38 -12.31 -3.85 -15.33
C LEU A 38 -12.71 -2.78 -16.36
N ALA A 39 -13.22 -1.64 -15.89
CA ALA A 39 -13.58 -0.53 -16.77
C ALA A 39 -12.35 0.07 -17.51
N ALA A 40 -11.23 0.21 -16.82
CA ALA A 40 -10.01 0.79 -17.38
C ALA A 40 -9.32 -0.14 -18.39
N SER A 41 -9.38 -1.46 -18.16
CA SER A 41 -8.82 -2.46 -19.05
C SER A 41 -9.73 -2.82 -20.23
N GLY A 42 -11.04 -2.65 -20.07
CA GLY A 42 -12.06 -3.15 -21.00
C GLY A 42 -12.21 -4.67 -20.97
N VAL A 43 -11.59 -5.36 -20.04
CA VAL A 43 -11.71 -6.81 -19.86
C VAL A 43 -13.04 -7.13 -19.18
N PRO A 44 -13.87 -8.01 -19.76
CA PRO A 44 -15.09 -8.44 -19.08
C PRO A 44 -14.75 -9.32 -17.86
N ALA A 45 -15.54 -9.19 -16.80
CA ALA A 45 -15.35 -9.99 -15.59
C ALA A 45 -15.36 -11.49 -15.84
N SER A 46 -16.12 -11.96 -16.84
CA SER A 46 -16.18 -13.36 -17.27
C SER A 46 -14.86 -13.93 -17.78
N ASP A 47 -13.92 -13.08 -18.17
CA ASP A 47 -12.61 -13.50 -18.70
C ASP A 47 -11.55 -13.60 -17.59
N ILE A 48 -11.87 -13.19 -16.38
CA ILE A 48 -10.97 -13.32 -15.22
C ILE A 48 -11.02 -14.76 -14.69
N GLU A 49 -9.87 -15.43 -14.67
CA GLU A 49 -9.75 -16.85 -14.31
C GLU A 49 -9.10 -17.08 -12.95
N SER A 50 -8.33 -16.07 -12.45
CA SER A 50 -7.72 -16.10 -11.11
C SER A 50 -7.65 -14.70 -10.52
N ILE A 51 -7.65 -14.61 -9.19
CA ILE A 51 -7.65 -13.35 -8.44
C ILE A 51 -6.56 -13.41 -7.36
N HIS A 52 -5.68 -12.41 -7.35
CA HIS A 52 -4.66 -12.24 -6.32
C HIS A 52 -4.89 -10.95 -5.54
N VAL A 53 -5.06 -11.06 -4.22
CA VAL A 53 -5.30 -9.92 -3.34
C VAL A 53 -4.06 -9.67 -2.47
N GLY A 54 -3.39 -8.55 -2.68
CA GLY A 54 -2.32 -8.08 -1.81
C GLY A 54 -2.92 -7.32 -0.61
N ASN A 55 -2.65 -7.81 0.60
CA ASN A 55 -3.08 -7.17 1.84
C ASN A 55 -2.19 -7.62 2.99
N ALA A 56 -1.68 -6.70 3.80
CA ALA A 56 -0.76 -7.00 4.89
C ALA A 56 -1.47 -7.13 6.24
N PHE A 57 -2.36 -6.20 6.58
CA PHE A 57 -2.83 -6.01 7.95
C PHE A 57 -4.36 -6.14 8.11
N GLY A 58 -5.05 -6.78 7.19
CA GLY A 58 -6.51 -6.89 7.21
C GLY A 58 -7.04 -7.51 8.50
N GLU A 59 -6.40 -8.55 9.02
CA GLU A 59 -6.77 -9.17 10.29
C GLU A 59 -6.58 -8.25 11.49
N LEU A 60 -5.53 -7.45 11.49
CA LEU A 60 -5.21 -6.55 12.61
C LEU A 60 -6.02 -5.26 12.54
N GLN A 61 -6.22 -4.70 11.34
CA GLN A 61 -6.91 -3.43 11.15
C GLN A 61 -8.44 -3.59 11.16
N ARG A 62 -8.96 -4.69 10.62
CA ARG A 62 -10.40 -4.90 10.40
C ARG A 62 -10.91 -6.24 10.89
N GLN A 63 -10.06 -7.07 11.49
CA GLN A 63 -10.39 -8.47 11.84
C GLN A 63 -10.92 -9.25 10.62
N GLN A 64 -10.44 -8.89 9.43
CA GLN A 64 -10.89 -9.46 8.17
C GLN A 64 -9.79 -10.28 7.51
N ALA A 65 -9.97 -11.59 7.50
CA ALA A 65 -9.22 -12.53 6.68
C ALA A 65 -9.97 -12.84 5.37
N HIS A 66 -9.43 -13.77 4.58
CA HIS A 66 -10.09 -14.39 3.41
C HIS A 66 -10.59 -13.37 2.37
N LEU A 67 -9.76 -12.34 2.10
CA LEU A 67 -10.13 -11.24 1.21
C LEU A 67 -10.39 -11.68 -0.24
N GLY A 68 -9.82 -12.80 -0.69
CA GLY A 68 -10.13 -13.35 -2.02
C GLY A 68 -11.63 -13.62 -2.21
N SER A 69 -12.31 -14.19 -1.21
CA SER A 69 -13.76 -14.45 -1.31
C SER A 69 -14.59 -13.16 -1.26
N MET A 70 -14.07 -12.10 -0.63
CA MET A 70 -14.76 -10.82 -0.60
C MET A 70 -14.92 -10.24 -2.01
N VAL A 71 -13.93 -10.45 -2.91
CA VAL A 71 -14.00 -9.98 -4.30
C VAL A 71 -15.22 -10.55 -5.01
N ALA A 72 -15.43 -11.86 -4.92
CA ALA A 72 -16.59 -12.52 -5.51
C ALA A 72 -17.93 -12.04 -4.91
N GLN A 73 -17.94 -11.74 -3.61
CA GLN A 73 -19.13 -11.17 -2.95
C GLN A 73 -19.47 -9.76 -3.44
N MET A 74 -18.45 -8.94 -3.68
CA MET A 74 -18.63 -7.54 -4.11
C MET A 74 -18.86 -7.42 -5.60
N VAL A 75 -18.37 -8.37 -6.40
CA VAL A 75 -18.52 -8.44 -7.86
C VAL A 75 -19.01 -9.85 -8.22
N PRO A 76 -20.34 -10.07 -8.20
CA PRO A 76 -20.93 -11.41 -8.34
C PRO A 76 -20.55 -12.14 -9.64
N GLU A 77 -20.18 -11.42 -10.69
CA GLU A 77 -19.70 -11.97 -11.96
C GLU A 77 -18.40 -12.77 -11.79
N LEU A 78 -17.65 -12.52 -10.71
CA LEU A 78 -16.43 -13.25 -10.35
C LEU A 78 -16.68 -14.45 -9.43
N ASN A 79 -17.93 -14.82 -9.19
CA ASN A 79 -18.26 -15.94 -8.34
C ASN A 79 -17.76 -17.27 -8.94
N GLY A 80 -17.02 -18.03 -8.13
CA GLY A 80 -16.41 -19.30 -8.55
C GLY A 80 -14.99 -19.16 -9.11
N VAL A 81 -14.49 -17.94 -9.32
CA VAL A 81 -13.10 -17.70 -9.72
C VAL A 81 -12.17 -18.04 -8.54
N ALA A 82 -11.09 -18.75 -8.82
CA ALA A 82 -10.06 -19.05 -7.82
C ALA A 82 -9.42 -17.76 -7.30
N ALA A 83 -9.33 -17.62 -5.97
CA ALA A 83 -8.80 -16.41 -5.37
C ALA A 83 -7.85 -16.70 -4.22
N MET A 84 -6.78 -15.94 -4.09
CA MET A 84 -5.85 -16.06 -2.97
C MET A 84 -5.39 -14.69 -2.47
N ARG A 85 -5.01 -14.63 -1.20
CA ARG A 85 -4.41 -13.45 -0.58
C ARG A 85 -2.91 -13.65 -0.42
N HIS A 86 -2.16 -12.59 -0.67
CA HIS A 86 -0.71 -12.51 -0.48
C HIS A 86 -0.38 -11.52 0.62
N GLU A 87 0.53 -11.92 1.50
CA GLU A 87 1.09 -11.08 2.54
C GLU A 87 2.62 -11.06 2.40
N GLY A 88 3.22 -9.90 2.46
CA GLY A 88 4.64 -9.61 2.39
C GLY A 88 4.87 -8.14 2.75
N ALA A 89 4.17 -7.69 3.81
CA ALA A 89 4.15 -6.29 4.26
C ALA A 89 3.90 -5.32 3.08
N CYS A 90 4.76 -4.33 2.86
CA CYS A 90 4.63 -3.36 1.76
C CYS A 90 4.69 -4.00 0.36
N ALA A 91 5.23 -5.23 0.23
CA ALA A 91 5.38 -5.95 -1.02
C ALA A 91 4.22 -6.91 -1.34
N SER A 92 3.14 -6.92 -0.55
CA SER A 92 2.04 -7.88 -0.69
C SER A 92 1.47 -7.94 -2.11
N SER A 93 1.21 -6.79 -2.73
CA SER A 93 0.71 -6.77 -4.12
C SER A 93 1.76 -7.18 -5.15
N SER A 94 3.05 -6.94 -4.88
CA SER A 94 4.13 -7.42 -5.75
C SER A 94 4.20 -8.95 -5.77
N LEU A 95 3.96 -9.61 -4.62
CA LEU A 95 3.86 -11.06 -4.55
C LEU A 95 2.64 -11.57 -5.34
N GLY A 96 1.52 -10.85 -5.30
CA GLY A 96 0.36 -11.12 -6.14
C GLY A 96 0.68 -11.05 -7.64
N VAL A 97 1.40 -10.01 -8.06
CA VAL A 97 1.87 -9.88 -9.47
C VAL A 97 2.78 -11.03 -9.87
N LEU A 98 3.76 -11.38 -9.04
CA LEU A 98 4.67 -12.50 -9.34
C LEU A 98 3.93 -13.84 -9.43
N SER A 99 2.94 -14.06 -8.58
CA SER A 99 2.09 -15.27 -8.62
C SER A 99 1.23 -15.31 -9.89
N ALA A 100 0.60 -14.19 -10.26
CA ALA A 100 -0.16 -14.07 -11.50
C ALA A 100 0.70 -14.33 -12.73
N MET A 101 1.91 -13.77 -12.79
CA MET A 101 2.87 -14.04 -13.86
C MET A 101 3.20 -15.54 -13.95
N ALA A 102 3.48 -16.18 -12.82
CA ALA A 102 3.79 -17.61 -12.78
C ALA A 102 2.61 -18.47 -13.27
N GLU A 103 1.37 -18.13 -12.96
CA GLU A 103 0.18 -18.82 -13.42
C GLU A 103 0.01 -18.69 -14.96
N ILE A 104 0.21 -17.49 -15.51
CA ILE A 104 0.14 -17.24 -16.94
C ILE A 104 1.29 -17.96 -17.67
N GLU A 105 2.51 -17.84 -17.19
CA GLU A 105 3.69 -18.49 -17.78
C GLU A 105 3.59 -20.01 -17.76
N ALA A 106 2.93 -20.58 -16.73
CA ALA A 106 2.66 -22.01 -16.65
C ALA A 106 1.50 -22.46 -17.57
N GLY A 107 0.81 -21.52 -18.22
CA GLY A 107 -0.36 -21.81 -19.07
C GLY A 107 -1.57 -22.30 -18.29
N ARG A 108 -1.66 -21.94 -17.00
CA ARG A 108 -2.79 -22.31 -16.14
C ARG A 108 -4.00 -21.41 -16.35
N TYR A 109 -3.74 -20.12 -16.56
CA TYR A 109 -4.74 -19.09 -16.81
C TYR A 109 -4.22 -18.11 -17.86
N ASP A 110 -5.15 -17.48 -18.59
CA ASP A 110 -4.84 -16.50 -19.63
C ASP A 110 -5.07 -15.06 -19.12
N CYS A 111 -5.99 -14.86 -18.18
CA CYS A 111 -6.34 -13.54 -17.65
C CYS A 111 -6.49 -13.56 -16.13
N VAL A 112 -5.70 -12.74 -15.44
CA VAL A 112 -5.61 -12.72 -13.98
C VAL A 112 -5.82 -11.30 -13.47
N LEU A 113 -6.65 -11.16 -12.44
CA LEU A 113 -6.85 -9.91 -11.71
C LEU A 113 -5.93 -9.86 -10.49
N VAL A 114 -5.13 -8.79 -10.39
CA VAL A 114 -4.34 -8.50 -9.17
C VAL A 114 -4.84 -7.20 -8.57
N LEU A 115 -5.17 -7.21 -7.29
CA LEU A 115 -5.54 -5.99 -6.56
C LEU A 115 -4.81 -5.89 -5.23
N GLY A 116 -4.53 -4.67 -4.79
CA GLY A 116 -4.08 -4.35 -3.44
C GLY A 116 -5.17 -3.58 -2.71
N VAL A 117 -5.44 -3.96 -1.47
CA VAL A 117 -6.39 -3.25 -0.63
C VAL A 117 -5.90 -3.19 0.80
N GLU A 118 -5.86 -1.98 1.39
CA GLU A 118 -5.43 -1.78 2.76
C GLU A 118 -6.16 -0.58 3.37
N GLU A 119 -6.80 -0.76 4.52
CA GLU A 119 -7.56 0.31 5.17
C GLU A 119 -6.91 0.74 6.48
N PHE A 120 -6.10 1.82 6.44
CA PHE A 120 -5.46 2.39 7.62
C PHE A 120 -6.20 3.56 8.26
N LYS A 121 -7.10 4.22 7.54
CA LYS A 121 -7.79 5.45 8.00
C LYS A 121 -9.01 5.19 8.87
N ASN A 122 -9.22 3.97 9.31
CA ASN A 122 -10.33 3.55 10.14
C ASN A 122 -10.03 3.58 11.64
N THR A 123 -8.80 3.92 12.02
CA THR A 123 -8.33 3.92 13.41
C THR A 123 -7.39 5.10 13.68
N THR A 124 -6.90 5.22 14.91
CA THR A 124 -5.93 6.25 15.29
C THR A 124 -4.54 5.94 14.72
N GLY A 125 -3.69 6.97 14.55
CA GLY A 125 -2.31 6.77 14.08
C GLY A 125 -1.51 5.82 14.99
N HIS A 126 -1.69 5.91 16.29
CA HIS A 126 -1.05 5.01 17.27
C HIS A 126 -1.48 3.55 17.11
N GLU A 127 -2.76 3.33 16.95
CA GLU A 127 -3.29 1.97 16.77
C GLU A 127 -2.85 1.39 15.42
N ALA A 128 -2.90 2.19 14.36
CA ALA A 128 -2.38 1.79 13.05
C ALA A 128 -0.89 1.43 13.14
N SER A 129 -0.07 2.24 13.82
CA SER A 129 1.34 1.95 14.04
C SER A 129 1.56 0.65 14.81
N ARG A 130 0.83 0.45 15.90
CA ARG A 130 0.90 -0.79 16.68
C ARG A 130 0.55 -2.02 15.84
N ASN A 131 -0.48 -1.94 15.01
CA ASN A 131 -0.85 -3.04 14.12
C ASN A 131 0.23 -3.31 13.05
N GLN A 132 0.82 -2.25 12.50
CA GLN A 132 1.92 -2.37 11.53
C GLN A 132 3.20 -2.97 12.16
N ASN A 133 3.38 -2.83 13.46
CA ASN A 133 4.51 -3.43 14.16
C ASN A 133 4.54 -4.96 14.05
N ALA A 134 3.41 -5.59 13.75
CA ALA A 134 3.36 -7.03 13.47
C ALA A 134 4.25 -7.49 12.30
N ALA A 135 4.68 -6.57 11.43
CA ALA A 135 5.62 -6.88 10.35
C ALA A 135 7.10 -6.84 10.78
N SER A 136 7.41 -6.42 12.02
CA SER A 136 8.74 -6.57 12.60
C SER A 136 8.90 -7.94 13.26
N TRP A 137 10.12 -8.34 13.52
CA TRP A 137 10.41 -9.59 14.23
C TRP A 137 10.14 -9.42 15.73
N GLN A 138 8.92 -9.73 16.13
CA GLN A 138 8.45 -9.54 17.50
C GLN A 138 9.33 -10.24 18.53
N GLY A 139 9.68 -9.54 19.61
CA GLY A 139 10.58 -10.02 20.65
C GLY A 139 12.07 -10.02 20.28
N HIS A 140 12.44 -9.52 19.11
CA HIS A 140 13.82 -9.42 18.65
C HIS A 140 14.19 -8.04 18.08
N GLU A 141 13.23 -7.35 17.47
CA GLU A 141 13.38 -6.01 16.90
C GLU A 141 12.57 -4.99 17.71
N ASP A 142 12.51 -5.16 19.03
CA ASP A 142 11.76 -4.28 19.91
C ASP A 142 12.46 -2.90 19.98
N ILE A 143 11.87 -1.92 19.31
CA ILE A 143 12.25 -0.53 19.40
C ILE A 143 11.24 0.17 20.29
N GLU A 144 11.71 0.76 21.40
CA GLU A 144 10.87 1.58 22.25
C GLU A 144 10.54 2.88 21.52
N CYS A 145 9.33 2.98 20.99
CA CYS A 145 8.89 4.07 20.15
C CYS A 145 7.37 4.20 20.12
N GLN A 146 6.91 5.37 19.69
CA GLN A 146 5.49 5.63 19.45
C GLN A 146 5.04 5.18 18.07
N PHE A 147 5.92 5.36 17.08
CA PHE A 147 5.68 5.03 15.68
C PHE A 147 6.81 4.16 15.14
N MET A 148 6.56 2.85 15.07
CA MET A 148 7.58 1.85 14.75
C MET A 148 8.33 2.12 13.42
N TRP A 149 7.61 2.41 12.33
CA TRP A 149 8.28 2.56 11.04
C TRP A 149 9.14 3.82 10.94
N PRO A 150 8.69 5.01 11.37
CA PRO A 150 9.58 6.16 11.52
C PRO A 150 10.81 5.84 12.39
N ALA A 151 10.63 5.21 13.55
CA ALA A 151 11.74 4.85 14.43
C ALA A 151 12.74 3.89 13.77
N ALA A 152 12.26 2.85 13.09
CA ALA A 152 13.09 1.89 12.37
C ALA A 152 13.90 2.55 11.25
N PHE A 153 13.27 3.41 10.43
CA PHE A 153 13.98 4.14 9.39
C PHE A 153 14.93 5.18 9.96
N GLY A 154 14.59 5.84 11.07
CA GLY A 154 15.49 6.72 11.81
C GLY A 154 16.73 5.99 12.29
N ALA A 155 16.59 4.78 12.85
CA ALA A 155 17.72 3.93 13.25
C ALA A 155 18.61 3.54 12.06
N VAL A 156 18.02 3.21 10.91
CA VAL A 156 18.78 2.93 9.67
C VAL A 156 19.54 4.18 9.21
N ALA A 157 18.90 5.35 9.23
CA ALA A 157 19.53 6.62 8.86
C ALA A 157 20.70 6.96 9.81
N ALA A 158 20.53 6.76 11.11
CA ALA A 158 21.59 7.00 12.10
C ALA A 158 22.79 6.05 11.90
N GLU A 159 22.55 4.77 11.62
CA GLU A 159 23.64 3.82 11.34
C GLU A 159 24.34 4.14 10.01
N TYR A 160 23.59 4.60 9.00
CA TYR A 160 24.19 5.05 7.73
C TYR A 160 25.08 6.29 7.96
N ASP A 161 24.56 7.28 8.70
CA ASP A 161 25.31 8.50 9.02
C ASP A 161 26.62 8.19 9.74
N LYS A 162 26.58 7.32 10.74
CA LYS A 162 27.76 6.87 11.48
C LYS A 162 28.82 6.23 10.58
N ARG A 163 28.43 5.48 9.55
CA ARG A 163 29.36 4.76 8.67
C ARG A 163 29.89 5.61 7.52
N TYR A 164 29.04 6.46 6.96
CA TYR A 164 29.33 7.08 5.66
C TYR A 164 29.17 8.61 5.67
N GLY A 165 28.58 9.16 6.71
CA GLY A 165 28.14 10.55 6.76
C GLY A 165 26.86 10.79 5.94
N LEU A 166 25.86 11.42 6.53
CA LEU A 166 24.59 11.73 5.91
C LEU A 166 24.40 13.27 5.86
N ASP A 167 24.41 13.81 4.67
CA ASP A 167 24.02 15.21 4.49
C ASP A 167 22.49 15.30 4.32
N ARG A 168 21.81 15.75 5.38
CA ARG A 168 20.33 15.81 5.43
C ARG A 168 19.72 16.65 4.32
N LYS A 169 20.46 17.59 3.72
CA LYS A 169 19.95 18.38 2.59
C LYS A 169 19.45 17.50 1.43
N TYR A 170 20.05 16.31 1.23
CA TYR A 170 19.58 15.38 0.19
C TYR A 170 18.24 14.73 0.55
N LEU A 171 18.05 14.39 1.82
CA LEU A 171 16.75 13.85 2.30
C LEU A 171 15.66 14.92 2.20
N ASN A 172 15.96 16.15 2.64
CA ASN A 172 15.06 17.29 2.54
C ASN A 172 14.68 17.56 1.08
N ARG A 173 15.66 17.52 0.16
CA ARG A 173 15.40 17.69 -1.28
C ARG A 173 14.56 16.58 -1.88
N ILE A 174 14.76 15.33 -1.47
CA ILE A 174 13.93 14.20 -1.91
C ILE A 174 12.49 14.38 -1.43
N ALA A 175 12.29 14.76 -0.17
CA ALA A 175 10.97 15.06 0.37
C ALA A 175 10.28 16.20 -0.40
N GLU A 176 10.96 17.31 -0.63
CA GLU A 176 10.46 18.45 -1.42
C GLU A 176 10.01 18.04 -2.83
N LEU A 177 10.81 17.23 -3.52
CA LEU A 177 10.49 16.73 -4.86
C LEU A 177 9.25 15.81 -4.82
N ASN A 178 9.17 14.89 -3.85
CA ASN A 178 8.05 13.96 -3.73
C ASN A 178 6.75 14.69 -3.45
N TYR A 179 6.74 15.66 -2.54
CA TYR A 179 5.56 16.48 -2.28
C TYR A 179 5.22 17.40 -3.46
N GLY A 180 6.22 17.90 -4.18
CA GLY A 180 6.04 18.64 -5.43
C GLY A 180 5.33 17.79 -6.49
N HIS A 181 5.74 16.54 -6.66
CA HIS A 181 5.08 15.60 -7.57
C HIS A 181 3.66 15.26 -7.12
N ALA A 182 3.43 15.11 -5.81
CA ALA A 182 2.09 14.84 -5.27
C ALA A 182 1.06 15.92 -5.66
N LYS A 183 1.47 17.19 -5.77
CA LYS A 183 0.58 18.27 -6.21
C LYS A 183 0.04 18.08 -7.63
N ASN A 184 0.77 17.38 -8.48
CA ASN A 184 0.40 17.09 -9.86
C ASN A 184 -0.35 15.76 -10.00
N ASN A 185 -0.45 14.97 -8.94
CA ASN A 185 -1.19 13.70 -8.93
C ASN A 185 -2.58 13.90 -8.31
N PRO A 186 -3.67 13.82 -9.10
CA PRO A 186 -5.02 14.03 -8.60
C PRO A 186 -5.48 13.00 -7.56
N LEU A 187 -4.78 11.88 -7.45
CA LEU A 187 -5.08 10.78 -6.51
C LEU A 187 -4.19 10.80 -5.26
N ALA A 188 -3.17 11.66 -5.21
CA ALA A 188 -2.26 11.73 -4.05
C ALA A 188 -2.96 12.27 -2.80
N GLN A 189 -2.74 11.64 -1.65
CA GLN A 189 -3.28 12.08 -0.37
C GLN A 189 -2.83 13.49 0.00
N THR A 190 -1.58 13.85 -0.33
CA THR A 190 -0.91 15.09 0.10
C THR A 190 -0.99 16.21 -0.94
N ARG A 191 -1.75 16.03 -2.03
CA ARG A 191 -1.83 17.00 -3.15
C ARG A 191 -2.26 18.41 -2.74
N SER A 192 -3.04 18.54 -1.66
CA SER A 192 -3.53 19.83 -1.16
C SER A 192 -2.69 20.42 -0.01
N TRP A 193 -1.65 19.72 0.43
CA TRP A 193 -0.81 20.20 1.52
C TRP A 193 -0.04 21.45 1.11
N GLN A 194 0.05 22.40 2.02
CA GLN A 194 0.76 23.66 1.81
C GLN A 194 2.11 23.60 2.52
N PHE A 195 3.12 24.15 1.87
CA PHE A 195 4.48 24.22 2.37
C PHE A 195 4.95 25.69 2.33
N ASN A 196 5.89 26.03 3.19
CA ASN A 196 6.50 27.35 3.30
C ASN A 196 8.04 27.24 3.20
N GLU A 197 8.74 28.36 3.39
CA GLU A 197 10.20 28.42 3.27
C GLU A 197 10.95 27.56 4.30
N LEU A 198 10.33 27.26 5.45
CA LEU A 198 10.92 26.43 6.51
C LEU A 198 10.61 24.94 6.31
N SER A 199 9.63 24.60 5.48
CA SER A 199 9.35 23.21 5.14
C SER A 199 10.58 22.61 4.44
N PHE A 200 10.92 21.38 4.76
CA PHE A 200 12.08 20.66 4.19
C PHE A 200 13.46 21.27 4.57
N THR A 201 13.54 21.94 5.70
CA THR A 201 14.79 22.42 6.28
C THR A 201 15.14 21.66 7.57
N ASP A 202 16.33 21.90 8.09
CA ASP A 202 16.78 21.34 9.38
C ASP A 202 16.32 22.17 10.60
N ASP A 203 15.25 22.95 10.45
CA ASP A 203 14.63 23.71 11.53
C ASP A 203 13.73 22.80 12.36
N ASP A 204 14.18 22.45 13.56
CA ASP A 204 13.50 21.50 14.46
C ASP A 204 12.14 22.03 14.97
N GLU A 205 11.91 23.34 15.00
CA GLU A 205 10.64 23.92 15.42
C GLU A 205 9.60 23.80 14.29
N ALA A 206 10.03 24.03 13.05
CA ALA A 206 9.17 23.91 11.87
C ALA A 206 8.94 22.45 11.46
N ASN A 207 9.93 21.60 11.66
CA ASN A 207 9.94 20.20 11.24
C ASN A 207 10.32 19.29 12.43
N PRO A 208 9.46 19.19 13.47
CA PRO A 208 9.75 18.36 14.62
C PRO A 208 9.85 16.88 14.25
N LEU A 209 10.83 16.19 14.79
CA LEU A 209 11.01 14.77 14.58
C LEU A 209 9.83 13.98 15.19
N ILE A 210 9.26 13.07 14.42
CA ILE A 210 8.23 12.15 14.92
C ILE A 210 8.83 11.12 15.87
N GLU A 211 10.02 10.61 15.52
CA GLU A 211 10.81 9.70 16.33
C GLU A 211 12.29 10.10 16.24
N PRO A 212 13.15 9.68 17.18
CA PRO A 212 14.57 9.98 17.11
C PRO A 212 15.19 9.52 15.79
N GLY A 213 15.91 10.44 15.13
CA GLY A 213 16.62 10.18 13.87
C GLY A 213 15.77 10.26 12.59
N THR A 214 14.48 10.63 12.70
CA THR A 214 13.61 10.77 11.52
C THR A 214 13.73 12.13 10.83
#